data_9417906ebaec61af8274ae3893296e30
#
_entry.id   9417906ebaec61af8274ae3893296e30
#
_cell.length_a   1.000
_cell.length_b   1.000
_cell.length_c   1.000
_cell.angle_alpha   90.00
_cell.angle_beta   90.00
_cell.angle_gamma   90.00
#
_symmetry.space_group_name_H-M   'P 1'
#
loop_
_entity.id
_entity.type
_entity.pdbx_description
1 polymer ?
#
loop_
_entity_poly.entity_id
_entity_poly.type
_entity_poly.pdbx_seq_one_letter_code
_entity_poly.pdbx_strand_id
1 'polypeptide(L)'
;EASQLLRDDRGRIKPFGKFFEEVRQIHPEYNERYLEAEHQFAVHSAQAAAQWAEIERDGNDYDLQYRTANDGKVRPAHAKLEGLTRPQDDPCWSEIMPPNGWKCRCRVVQVRKGKYDYTDRNEVSQLVREATTDLDSQGRNRAEMFRFNPGMDRVIFPKHHPYYNL
;
A
#
# COMPACT_ATOMS: atom_id res chain seq x y z
N GLU A 1 2.29 -21.67 1.51
CA GLU A 1 1.06 -22.32 2.02
C GLU A 1 0.12 -21.29 2.69
N ALA A 2 0.58 -20.46 3.65
CA ALA A 2 -0.29 -19.48 4.34
C ALA A 2 -0.98 -18.48 3.38
N SER A 3 -0.29 -18.03 2.33
CA SER A 3 -0.88 -17.11 1.34
C SER A 3 -2.07 -17.70 0.57
N GLN A 4 -2.12 -19.02 0.41
CA GLN A 4 -3.24 -19.71 -0.25
C GLN A 4 -4.49 -19.73 0.63
N LEU A 5 -4.31 -19.71 1.95
CA LEU A 5 -5.39 -19.68 2.92
C LEU A 5 -6.04 -18.29 3.10
N LEU A 6 -5.39 -17.25 2.59
CA LEU A 6 -5.86 -15.88 2.74
C LEU A 6 -7.22 -15.60 2.06
N ARG A 7 -7.54 -16.36 1.00
CA ARG A 7 -8.77 -16.17 0.21
C ARG A 7 -9.77 -17.31 0.45
N ASP A 8 -11.05 -16.96 0.35
CA ASP A 8 -12.13 -17.93 0.29
C ASP A 8 -12.32 -18.47 -1.15
N ASP A 9 -13.22 -19.44 -1.32
CA ASP A 9 -13.54 -20.07 -2.61
C ASP A 9 -14.09 -19.09 -3.66
N ARG A 10 -14.49 -17.90 -3.22
CA ARG A 10 -14.96 -16.80 -4.08
C ARG A 10 -13.87 -15.75 -4.35
N GLY A 11 -12.62 -16.03 -3.95
CA GLY A 11 -11.47 -15.14 -4.12
C GLY A 11 -11.44 -13.93 -3.18
N ARG A 12 -12.34 -13.84 -2.19
CA ARG A 12 -12.40 -12.73 -1.22
C ARG A 12 -11.45 -13.00 -0.07
N ILE A 13 -10.84 -11.94 0.47
CA ILE A 13 -9.99 -12.07 1.67
C ILE A 13 -10.84 -12.50 2.87
N LYS A 14 -10.44 -13.59 3.53
CA LYS A 14 -11.11 -14.09 4.73
C LYS A 14 -10.98 -13.13 5.91
N PRO A 15 -11.95 -13.09 6.85
CA PRO A 15 -11.77 -12.43 8.13
C PRO A 15 -10.54 -12.96 8.87
N PHE A 16 -9.83 -12.08 9.59
CA PHE A 16 -8.55 -12.45 10.23
C PHE A 16 -8.65 -13.69 11.12
N GLY A 17 -9.66 -13.77 11.99
CA GLY A 17 -9.80 -14.92 12.89
C GLY A 17 -9.87 -16.26 12.17
N LYS A 18 -10.65 -16.35 11.07
CA LYS A 18 -10.73 -17.57 10.26
C LYS A 18 -9.41 -17.90 9.56
N PHE A 19 -8.78 -16.91 8.96
CA PHE A 19 -7.46 -17.05 8.35
C PHE A 19 -6.42 -17.51 9.38
N PHE A 20 -6.39 -16.91 10.57
CA PHE A 20 -5.45 -17.24 11.62
C PHE A 20 -5.64 -18.68 12.15
N GLU A 21 -6.88 -19.12 12.37
CA GLU A 21 -7.16 -20.50 12.79
C GLU A 21 -6.67 -21.53 11.76
N GLU A 22 -6.89 -21.28 10.48
CA GLU A 22 -6.44 -22.19 9.40
C GLU A 22 -4.90 -22.21 9.31
N VAL A 23 -4.22 -21.07 9.43
CA VAL A 23 -2.75 -21.01 9.44
C VAL A 23 -2.17 -21.73 10.66
N ARG A 24 -2.77 -21.59 11.85
CA ARG A 24 -2.32 -22.27 13.05
C ARG A 24 -2.38 -23.80 12.96
N GLN A 25 -3.31 -24.34 12.18
CA GLN A 25 -3.39 -25.80 11.96
C GLN A 25 -2.17 -26.33 11.18
N ILE A 26 -1.60 -25.50 10.30
CA ILE A 26 -0.45 -25.88 9.47
C ILE A 26 0.88 -25.49 10.14
N HIS A 27 0.91 -24.33 10.80
CA HIS A 27 2.08 -23.77 11.46
C HIS A 27 1.74 -23.24 12.86
N PRO A 28 1.75 -24.07 13.90
CA PRO A 28 1.38 -23.65 15.26
C PRO A 28 2.25 -22.54 15.86
N GLU A 29 3.48 -22.39 15.35
CA GLU A 29 4.48 -21.42 15.84
C GLU A 29 4.40 -20.06 15.15
N TYR A 30 3.47 -19.86 14.20
CA TYR A 30 3.34 -18.57 13.52
C TYR A 30 2.96 -17.46 14.50
N ASN A 31 3.71 -16.35 14.42
CA ASN A 31 3.46 -15.20 15.28
C ASN A 31 2.19 -14.46 14.82
N GLU A 32 1.15 -14.48 15.66
CA GLU A 32 -0.14 -13.85 15.41
C GLU A 32 -0.02 -12.38 14.97
N ARG A 33 0.90 -11.62 15.58
CA ARG A 33 1.10 -10.20 15.25
C ARG A 33 1.62 -9.97 13.82
N TYR A 34 2.45 -10.89 13.33
CA TYR A 34 2.93 -10.83 11.93
C TYR A 34 1.79 -11.16 10.97
N LEU A 35 1.05 -12.23 11.23
CA LEU A 35 -0.10 -12.62 10.41
C LEU A 35 -1.18 -11.53 10.38
N GLU A 36 -1.42 -10.87 11.51
CA GLU A 36 -2.35 -9.74 11.57
C GLU A 36 -1.88 -8.58 10.68
N ALA A 37 -0.59 -8.22 10.75
CA ALA A 37 -0.03 -7.13 9.93
C ALA A 37 -0.11 -7.46 8.43
N GLU A 38 0.19 -8.70 8.04
CA GLU A 38 0.10 -9.17 6.65
C GLU A 38 -1.36 -9.21 6.16
N HIS A 39 -2.28 -9.70 7.00
CA HIS A 39 -3.70 -9.70 6.67
C HIS A 39 -4.24 -8.27 6.47
N GLN A 40 -3.92 -7.35 7.39
CA GLN A 40 -4.31 -5.94 7.25
C GLN A 40 -3.72 -5.31 5.98
N PHE A 41 -2.46 -5.62 5.66
CA PHE A 41 -1.82 -5.17 4.44
C PHE A 41 -2.57 -5.69 3.20
N ALA A 42 -2.92 -6.98 3.17
CA ALA A 42 -3.66 -7.59 2.08
C ALA A 42 -5.04 -6.92 1.87
N VAL A 43 -5.76 -6.65 2.97
CA VAL A 43 -7.05 -5.94 2.91
C VAL A 43 -6.88 -4.55 2.32
N HIS A 44 -5.91 -3.76 2.80
CA HIS A 44 -5.67 -2.40 2.30
C HIS A 44 -5.20 -2.39 0.86
N SER A 45 -4.33 -3.35 0.44
CA SER A 45 -3.92 -3.49 -0.95
C SER A 45 -5.09 -3.82 -1.87
N ALA A 46 -5.99 -4.71 -1.45
CA ALA A 46 -7.18 -5.04 -2.23
C ALA A 46 -8.13 -3.82 -2.37
N GLN A 47 -8.30 -3.04 -1.30
CA GLN A 47 -9.08 -1.80 -1.33
C GLN A 47 -8.44 -0.76 -2.25
N ALA A 48 -7.12 -0.59 -2.18
CA ALA A 48 -6.38 0.32 -3.05
C ALA A 48 -6.46 -0.10 -4.52
N ALA A 49 -6.41 -1.40 -4.81
CA ALA A 49 -6.58 -1.92 -6.16
C ALA A 49 -7.99 -1.65 -6.71
N ALA A 50 -9.02 -1.85 -5.90
CA ALA A 50 -10.39 -1.53 -6.27
C ALA A 50 -10.58 -0.03 -6.52
N GLN A 51 -10.04 0.82 -5.63
CA GLN A 51 -10.05 2.26 -5.79
C GLN A 51 -9.31 2.70 -7.07
N TRP A 52 -8.16 2.08 -7.38
CA TRP A 52 -7.42 2.40 -8.60
C TRP A 52 -8.23 2.11 -9.86
N ALA A 53 -8.96 1.01 -9.89
CA ALA A 53 -9.86 0.69 -11.00
C ALA A 53 -10.99 1.73 -11.17
N GLU A 54 -11.47 2.33 -10.07
CA GLU A 54 -12.41 3.45 -10.14
C GLU A 54 -11.75 4.72 -10.68
N ILE A 55 -10.54 5.05 -10.20
CA ILE A 55 -9.74 6.16 -10.68
C ILE A 55 -9.50 6.05 -12.19
N GLU A 56 -9.09 4.87 -12.68
CA GLU A 56 -8.90 4.64 -14.12
C GLU A 56 -10.18 4.82 -14.95
N ARG A 57 -11.32 4.38 -14.41
CA ARG A 57 -12.61 4.53 -15.07
C ARG A 57 -13.08 5.98 -15.16
N ASP A 58 -12.81 6.78 -14.10
CA ASP A 58 -13.19 8.18 -14.05
C ASP A 58 -12.30 9.06 -14.96
N GLY A 59 -11.18 8.53 -15.43
CA GLY A 59 -10.29 9.20 -16.36
C GLY A 59 -9.64 10.47 -15.82
N ASN A 60 -9.30 11.39 -16.71
CA ASN A 60 -8.52 12.59 -16.38
C ASN A 60 -9.34 13.77 -15.82
N ASP A 61 -10.54 13.55 -15.31
CA ASP A 61 -11.38 14.62 -14.77
C ASP A 61 -10.94 15.05 -13.36
N TYR A 62 -10.10 14.26 -12.72
CA TYR A 62 -9.61 14.47 -11.36
C TYR A 62 -8.10 14.45 -11.30
N ASP A 63 -7.57 15.16 -10.31
CA ASP A 63 -6.21 14.99 -9.81
C ASP A 63 -6.23 14.03 -8.62
N LEU A 64 -5.09 13.46 -8.29
CA LEU A 64 -4.94 12.61 -7.12
C LEU A 64 -4.18 13.34 -6.02
N GLN A 65 -4.63 13.15 -4.78
CA GLN A 65 -4.00 13.74 -3.61
C GLN A 65 -3.74 12.68 -2.53
N TYR A 66 -2.52 12.66 -2.02
CA TYR A 66 -2.14 11.80 -0.91
C TYR A 66 -2.67 12.33 0.41
N ARG A 67 -3.29 11.47 1.21
CA ARG A 67 -3.83 11.80 2.53
C ARG A 67 -3.35 10.80 3.56
N THR A 68 -2.87 11.32 4.68
CA THR A 68 -2.51 10.51 5.85
C THR A 68 -3.68 10.34 6.81
N ALA A 69 -3.54 9.46 7.79
CA ALA A 69 -4.53 9.32 8.86
C ALA A 69 -4.51 10.50 9.85
N ASN A 70 -3.47 11.33 9.82
CA ASN A 70 -3.28 12.53 10.66
C ASN A 70 -3.54 12.30 12.17
N ASP A 71 -3.11 11.16 12.71
CA ASP A 71 -3.45 10.70 14.07
C ASP A 71 -2.23 10.52 14.99
N GLY A 72 -1.12 11.15 14.70
CA GLY A 72 0.12 11.04 15.47
C GLY A 72 0.84 9.68 15.38
N LYS A 73 0.27 8.69 14.68
CA LYS A 73 0.87 7.36 14.45
C LYS A 73 1.38 7.20 13.01
N VAL A 74 1.27 8.26 12.21
CA VAL A 74 1.79 8.29 10.85
C VAL A 74 3.31 8.36 10.90
N ARG A 75 3.98 7.54 10.08
CA ARG A 75 5.45 7.61 9.96
C ARG A 75 5.89 8.98 9.48
N PRO A 76 7.00 9.56 10.02
CA PRO A 76 7.45 10.91 9.63
C PRO A 76 7.60 11.10 8.11
N ALA A 77 8.15 10.10 7.41
CA ALA A 77 8.28 10.14 5.96
C ALA A 77 6.93 10.16 5.24
N HIS A 78 5.94 9.41 5.72
CA HIS A 78 4.59 9.44 5.15
C HIS A 78 3.83 10.73 5.51
N ALA A 79 4.09 11.31 6.68
CA ALA A 79 3.47 12.58 7.07
C ALA A 79 3.83 13.73 6.11
N LYS A 80 5.02 13.70 5.53
CA LYS A 80 5.45 14.66 4.51
C LYS A 80 4.70 14.55 3.18
N LEU A 81 4.09 13.40 2.91
CA LEU A 81 3.26 13.20 1.71
C LEU A 81 1.86 13.83 1.84
N GLU A 82 1.46 14.31 3.04
CA GLU A 82 0.14 14.90 3.23
C GLU A 82 -0.09 16.07 2.27
N GLY A 83 -1.16 15.99 1.48
CA GLY A 83 -1.51 17.03 0.52
C GLY A 83 -0.74 16.98 -0.81
N LEU A 84 0.24 16.06 -0.98
CA LEU A 84 0.89 15.86 -2.28
C LEU A 84 -0.17 15.65 -3.36
N THR A 85 -0.20 16.55 -4.35
CA THR A 85 -1.21 16.56 -5.41
C THR A 85 -0.53 16.46 -6.77
N ARG A 86 -0.94 15.49 -7.58
CA ARG A 86 -0.44 15.27 -8.94
C ARG A 86 -1.55 14.74 -9.85
N PRO A 87 -1.42 14.93 -11.19
CA PRO A 87 -2.30 14.27 -12.13
C PRO A 87 -2.31 12.75 -11.96
N GLN A 88 -3.39 12.10 -12.35
CA GLN A 88 -3.55 10.65 -12.25
C GLN A 88 -2.46 9.87 -12.96
N ASP A 89 -1.97 10.37 -14.08
CA ASP A 89 -0.92 9.75 -14.92
C ASP A 89 0.50 10.05 -14.46
N ASP A 90 0.67 10.75 -13.32
CA ASP A 90 2.00 11.02 -12.78
C ASP A 90 2.67 9.72 -12.31
N PRO A 91 3.95 9.47 -12.70
CA PRO A 91 4.67 8.25 -12.33
C PRO A 91 4.77 7.98 -10.83
N CYS A 92 4.70 9.01 -9.99
CA CYS A 92 4.80 8.83 -8.53
C CYS A 92 3.76 7.84 -7.99
N TRP A 93 2.58 7.76 -8.58
CA TRP A 93 1.52 6.85 -8.14
C TRP A 93 1.84 5.36 -8.33
N SER A 94 2.78 5.02 -9.20
CA SER A 94 3.28 3.65 -9.31
C SER A 94 4.16 3.23 -8.13
N GLU A 95 4.66 4.20 -7.35
CA GLU A 95 5.61 3.97 -6.27
C GLU A 95 5.03 4.20 -4.86
N ILE A 96 4.07 5.15 -4.75
CA ILE A 96 3.54 5.58 -3.44
C ILE A 96 2.03 5.38 -3.26
N MET A 97 1.37 4.58 -4.11
CA MET A 97 -0.02 4.21 -3.84
C MET A 97 -0.09 3.41 -2.52
N PRO A 98 -0.83 3.88 -1.49
CA PRO A 98 -0.90 3.13 -0.24
C PRO A 98 -1.53 1.73 -0.42
N PRO A 99 -1.13 0.76 0.43
CA PRO A 99 -0.36 0.88 1.67
C PRO A 99 1.17 0.89 1.46
N ASN A 100 1.87 1.90 1.99
CA ASN A 100 3.31 2.05 1.86
C ASN A 100 4.08 1.47 3.06
N GLY A 101 3.56 0.45 3.71
CA GLY A 101 4.19 -0.22 4.85
C GLY A 101 3.18 -0.98 5.70
N TRP A 102 3.69 -1.82 6.61
CA TRP A 102 2.86 -2.53 7.58
C TRP A 102 2.01 -1.54 8.40
N LYS A 103 0.70 -1.84 8.56
CA LYS A 103 -0.26 -1.02 9.30
C LYS A 103 -0.38 0.42 8.77
N CYS A 104 -0.03 0.67 7.50
CA CYS A 104 -0.23 1.95 6.84
C CYS A 104 -1.74 2.22 6.70
N ARG A 105 -2.16 3.45 7.08
CA ARG A 105 -3.56 3.92 7.00
C ARG A 105 -3.70 5.17 6.13
N CYS A 106 -2.67 5.43 5.33
CA CYS A 106 -2.74 6.49 4.32
C CYS A 106 -3.67 6.07 3.18
N ARG A 107 -4.12 7.04 2.41
CA ARG A 107 -4.98 6.82 1.24
C ARG A 107 -4.69 7.87 0.17
N VAL A 108 -5.05 7.59 -1.05
CA VAL A 108 -5.13 8.56 -2.13
C VAL A 108 -6.60 8.93 -2.32
N VAL A 109 -6.89 10.18 -2.62
CA VAL A 109 -8.24 10.67 -2.91
C VAL A 109 -8.25 11.41 -4.22
N GLN A 110 -9.34 11.28 -4.98
CA GLN A 110 -9.60 12.10 -6.13
C GLN A 110 -10.05 13.49 -5.68
N VAL A 111 -9.49 14.52 -6.27
CA VAL A 111 -9.85 15.92 -6.05
C VAL A 111 -10.16 16.56 -7.40
N ARG A 112 -11.05 17.56 -7.41
CA ARG A 112 -11.36 18.28 -8.66
C ARG A 112 -10.10 18.85 -9.26
N LYS A 113 -9.92 18.65 -10.56
CA LYS A 113 -8.77 19.16 -11.30
C LYS A 113 -8.63 20.67 -11.11
N GLY A 114 -7.39 21.08 -10.79
CA GLY A 114 -7.07 22.49 -10.53
C GLY A 114 -7.58 23.03 -9.18
N LYS A 115 -8.10 22.18 -8.28
CA LYS A 115 -8.50 22.62 -6.93
C LYS A 115 -7.33 22.92 -6.02
N TYR A 116 -6.23 22.22 -6.20
CA TYR A 116 -4.98 22.37 -5.45
C TYR A 116 -3.83 22.54 -6.42
N ASP A 117 -2.84 23.32 -6.02
CA ASP A 117 -1.59 23.44 -6.77
C ASP A 117 -0.87 22.08 -6.80
N TYR A 118 -0.22 21.78 -7.93
CA TYR A 118 0.61 20.59 -8.01
C TYR A 118 1.88 20.74 -7.19
N THR A 119 2.20 19.72 -6.43
CA THR A 119 3.50 19.62 -5.77
C THR A 119 4.62 19.62 -6.82
N ASP A 120 5.70 20.38 -6.60
CA ASP A 120 6.82 20.43 -7.54
C ASP A 120 7.42 19.05 -7.83
N ARG A 121 7.85 18.80 -9.07
CA ARG A 121 8.37 17.48 -9.47
C ARG A 121 9.63 17.06 -8.72
N ASN A 122 10.52 17.99 -8.40
CA ASN A 122 11.74 17.67 -7.64
C ASN A 122 11.38 17.33 -6.19
N GLU A 123 10.44 18.08 -5.62
CA GLU A 123 9.89 17.82 -4.29
C GLU A 123 9.20 16.44 -4.26
N VAL A 124 8.34 16.12 -5.23
CA VAL A 124 7.72 14.79 -5.36
C VAL A 124 8.79 13.71 -5.39
N SER A 125 9.82 13.85 -6.22
CA SER A 125 10.90 12.86 -6.33
C SER A 125 11.67 12.66 -5.02
N GLN A 126 11.84 13.71 -4.24
CA GLN A 126 12.47 13.63 -2.92
C GLN A 126 11.54 12.92 -1.93
N LEU A 127 10.28 13.34 -1.85
CA LEU A 127 9.27 12.76 -0.94
C LEU A 127 9.05 11.27 -1.20
N VAL A 128 8.97 10.87 -2.47
CA VAL A 128 8.85 9.47 -2.88
C VAL A 128 10.04 8.66 -2.37
N ARG A 129 11.28 9.13 -2.60
CA ARG A 129 12.48 8.47 -2.09
C ARG A 129 12.47 8.34 -0.57
N GLU A 130 12.13 9.40 0.15
CA GLU A 130 12.08 9.38 1.61
C GLU A 130 11.01 8.40 2.13
N ALA A 131 9.84 8.35 1.50
CA ALA A 131 8.74 7.47 1.90
C ALA A 131 8.98 5.99 1.57
N THR A 132 9.83 5.70 0.57
CA THR A 132 10.10 4.34 0.08
C THR A 132 11.50 3.85 0.42
N THR A 133 12.21 4.50 1.36
CA THR A 133 13.56 4.13 1.79
C THR A 133 13.62 3.98 3.32
N ASP A 134 13.91 2.77 3.78
CA ASP A 134 14.19 2.43 5.18
C ASP A 134 15.35 1.44 5.21
N LEU A 135 16.57 1.96 5.36
CA LEU A 135 17.78 1.14 5.31
C LEU A 135 18.02 0.45 6.66
N ASP A 136 18.25 -0.85 6.61
CA ASP A 136 18.74 -1.61 7.77
C ASP A 136 20.26 -1.40 8.00
N SER A 137 20.79 -2.01 9.07
CA SER A 137 22.22 -1.94 9.41
C SER A 137 23.16 -2.54 8.34
N GLN A 138 22.62 -3.29 7.39
CA GLN A 138 23.34 -3.89 6.27
C GLN A 138 23.14 -3.11 4.95
N GLY A 139 22.46 -1.95 5.00
CA GLY A 139 22.19 -1.11 3.84
C GLY A 139 21.06 -1.63 2.93
N ARG A 140 20.29 -2.65 3.35
CA ARG A 140 19.15 -3.16 2.58
C ARG A 140 17.92 -2.29 2.84
N ASN A 141 17.22 -1.91 1.78
CA ASN A 141 16.00 -1.13 1.89
C ASN A 141 14.81 -2.01 2.27
N ARG A 142 14.36 -1.94 3.52
CA ARG A 142 13.19 -2.68 4.02
C ARG A 142 11.87 -2.13 3.49
N ALA A 143 11.84 -0.89 3.05
CA ALA A 143 10.64 -0.26 2.48
C ALA A 143 10.46 -0.58 0.99
N GLU A 144 11.47 -1.11 0.30
CA GLU A 144 11.42 -1.42 -1.14
C GLU A 144 10.22 -2.31 -1.50
N MET A 145 9.88 -3.27 -0.66
CA MET A 145 8.75 -4.16 -0.89
C MET A 145 7.40 -3.44 -0.92
N PHE A 146 7.30 -2.22 -0.40
CA PHE A 146 6.05 -1.43 -0.39
C PHE A 146 5.99 -0.40 -1.51
N ARG A 147 7.00 -0.39 -2.39
CA ARG A 147 7.12 0.53 -3.51
C ARG A 147 6.42 -0.06 -4.74
N PHE A 148 5.11 0.01 -4.76
CA PHE A 148 4.28 -0.50 -5.85
C PHE A 148 2.87 0.11 -5.80
N ASN A 149 2.10 -0.11 -6.87
CA ASN A 149 0.68 0.24 -6.90
C ASN A 149 -0.15 -1.05 -7.06
N PRO A 150 -0.93 -1.45 -6.04
CA PRO A 150 -1.70 -2.69 -6.10
C PRO A 150 -2.67 -2.78 -7.29
N GLY A 151 -3.22 -1.64 -7.72
CA GLY A 151 -4.15 -1.59 -8.85
C GLY A 151 -3.45 -1.67 -10.20
N MET A 152 -2.40 -0.88 -10.41
CA MET A 152 -1.59 -0.93 -11.64
C MET A 152 -0.95 -2.31 -11.84
N ASP A 153 -0.37 -2.85 -10.78
CA ASP A 153 0.34 -4.13 -10.81
C ASP A 153 -0.59 -5.34 -10.74
N ARG A 154 -1.86 -5.12 -10.37
CA ARG A 154 -2.90 -6.17 -10.19
C ARG A 154 -2.49 -7.26 -9.21
N VAL A 155 -1.83 -6.86 -8.13
CA VAL A 155 -1.34 -7.76 -7.08
C VAL A 155 -1.72 -7.25 -5.69
N ILE A 156 -1.93 -8.15 -4.74
CA ILE A 156 -2.16 -7.81 -3.33
C ILE A 156 -0.84 -7.65 -2.60
N PHE A 157 0.13 -8.51 -2.90
CA PHE A 157 1.49 -8.44 -2.39
C PHE A 157 2.46 -8.14 -3.52
N PRO A 158 3.48 -7.31 -3.31
CA PRO A 158 4.47 -6.99 -4.33
C PRO A 158 5.30 -8.22 -4.70
N LYS A 159 5.87 -8.21 -5.91
CA LYS A 159 6.61 -9.36 -6.48
C LYS A 159 7.77 -9.87 -5.62
N HIS A 160 8.36 -8.99 -4.80
CA HIS A 160 9.47 -9.35 -3.89
C HIS A 160 9.00 -9.74 -2.48
N HIS A 161 7.69 -9.92 -2.30
CA HIS A 161 7.18 -10.39 -1.01
C HIS A 161 7.65 -11.83 -0.75
N PRO A 162 8.03 -12.17 0.51
CA PRO A 162 8.47 -13.53 0.87
C PRO A 162 7.54 -14.66 0.42
N TYR A 163 6.26 -14.38 0.24
CA TYR A 163 5.27 -15.37 -0.25
C TYR A 163 5.53 -15.90 -1.68
N TYR A 164 6.35 -15.20 -2.47
CA TYR A 164 6.68 -15.63 -3.83
C TYR A 164 8.07 -16.27 -3.93
N ASN A 165 8.84 -16.28 -2.84
CA ASN A 165 10.20 -16.84 -2.79
C ASN A 165 10.25 -18.19 -2.07
N LEU A 166 9.15 -18.95 -2.06
CA LEU A 166 9.05 -20.29 -1.50
C LEU A 166 9.31 -21.35 -2.56
#